data_c2083adcd91b394febb1b1497c524c39
#
_entry.id   c2083adcd91b394febb1b1497c524c39
#
_cell.length_a   1.000
_cell.length_b   1.000
_cell.length_c   1.000
_cell.angle_alpha   90.00
_cell.angle_beta   90.00
_cell.angle_gamma   90.00
#
_symmetry.space_group_name_H-M   'P 1'
#
loop_
_entity.id
_entity.type
_entity.pdbx_description
1 polymer ?
#
loop_
_entity_poly.entity_id
_entity_poly.type
_entity_poly.pdbx_seq_one_letter_code
_entity_poly.pdbx_strand_id
1 'polypeptide(L)'
;GLVTETMQLIAKEIGYPETVFLEKKDNDKIKVKFFTPKEEIDLCGHATIAYSTALFENNIIDFREGENILKVETNLGELPIIINTKDKKIENIMMYQASPKIDRNFELKKENLAKLLNINTDDFNEKIEIVKAYTGVWDLMIPVKSRELLNSINIDIEGVKELSKELEVISL
;
A
#
# COMPACT_ATOMS: atom_id res chain seq x y z
N GLY A 1 22.17 -9.93 6.40
CA GLY A 1 21.26 -9.37 5.40
C GLY A 1 21.85 -8.14 4.71
N LEU A 2 21.22 -7.65 3.66
CA LEU A 2 21.62 -6.41 3.01
C LEU A 2 21.33 -5.21 3.93
N VAL A 3 22.16 -4.16 3.84
CA VAL A 3 21.90 -2.89 4.54
C VAL A 3 20.85 -2.08 3.76
N THR A 4 20.16 -1.19 4.46
CA THR A 4 19.03 -0.41 3.89
C THR A 4 19.44 0.39 2.65
N GLU A 5 20.60 1.01 2.66
CA GLU A 5 21.13 1.79 1.54
C GLU A 5 21.33 0.92 0.27
N THR A 6 21.80 -0.31 0.44
CA THR A 6 21.95 -1.27 -0.67
C THR A 6 20.59 -1.70 -1.21
N MET A 7 19.61 -1.97 -0.35
CA MET A 7 18.24 -2.30 -0.76
C MET A 7 17.62 -1.16 -1.57
N GLN A 8 17.80 0.10 -1.12
CA GLN A 8 17.32 1.29 -1.84
C GLN A 8 17.96 1.44 -3.22
N LEU A 9 19.27 1.21 -3.33
CA LEU A 9 19.97 1.25 -4.63
C LEU A 9 19.47 0.17 -5.58
N ILE A 10 19.25 -1.05 -5.08
CA ILE A 10 18.70 -2.16 -5.87
C ILE A 10 17.28 -1.82 -6.34
N ALA A 11 16.41 -1.32 -5.46
CA ALA A 11 15.05 -0.93 -5.82
C ALA A 11 15.03 0.17 -6.89
N LYS A 12 15.94 1.15 -6.77
CA LYS A 12 16.10 2.21 -7.75
C LYS A 12 16.56 1.69 -9.11
N GLU A 13 17.50 0.76 -9.14
CA GLU A 13 18.04 0.18 -10.38
C GLU A 13 17.00 -0.73 -11.07
N ILE A 14 16.23 -1.52 -10.30
CA ILE A 14 15.13 -2.34 -10.82
C ILE A 14 14.04 -1.46 -11.43
N GLY A 15 13.70 -0.33 -10.82
CA GLY A 15 12.78 0.67 -11.35
C GLY A 15 11.30 0.27 -11.36
N TYR A 16 10.92 -0.85 -10.71
CA TYR A 16 9.51 -1.17 -10.49
C TYR A 16 8.89 -0.25 -9.43
N PRO A 17 7.56 -0.07 -9.42
CA PRO A 17 6.89 0.76 -8.42
C PRO A 17 7.31 0.40 -6.99
N GLU A 18 7.36 -0.91 -6.68
CA GLU A 18 7.86 -1.40 -5.39
C GLU A 18 8.75 -2.64 -5.57
N THR A 19 9.73 -2.74 -4.67
CA THR A 19 10.61 -3.90 -4.51
C THR A 19 10.54 -4.35 -3.06
N VAL A 20 10.33 -5.64 -2.82
CA VAL A 20 10.30 -6.20 -1.47
C VAL A 20 11.55 -7.04 -1.20
N PHE A 21 12.14 -6.86 -0.04
CA PHE A 21 13.26 -7.66 0.47
C PHE A 21 12.80 -8.51 1.63
N LEU A 22 13.14 -9.80 1.56
CA LEU A 22 12.73 -10.79 2.54
C LEU A 22 13.94 -11.33 3.30
N GLU A 23 13.80 -11.47 4.60
CA GLU A 23 14.74 -12.19 5.45
C GLU A 23 13.97 -13.27 6.22
N LYS A 24 14.27 -14.57 5.94
CA LYS A 24 13.69 -15.66 6.70
C LYS A 24 14.28 -15.69 8.10
N LYS A 25 13.44 -15.57 9.12
CA LYS A 25 13.84 -15.62 10.54
C LYS A 25 13.62 -17.01 11.12
N ASP A 26 12.51 -17.68 10.76
CA ASP A 26 12.15 -19.01 11.20
C ASP A 26 11.20 -19.65 10.17
N ASN A 27 10.67 -20.85 10.44
CA ASN A 27 9.77 -21.56 9.52
C ASN A 27 8.42 -20.85 9.33
N ASP A 28 7.94 -20.11 10.34
CA ASP A 28 6.69 -19.37 10.32
C ASP A 28 6.89 -17.84 10.46
N LYS A 29 8.14 -17.36 10.40
CA LYS A 29 8.46 -15.96 10.60
C LYS A 29 9.44 -15.42 9.57
N ILE A 30 9.06 -14.30 8.97
CA ILE A 30 9.92 -13.53 8.06
C ILE A 30 9.97 -12.07 8.48
N LYS A 31 11.03 -11.39 8.07
CA LYS A 31 11.11 -9.93 8.09
C LYS A 31 11.05 -9.40 6.68
N VAL A 32 10.28 -8.35 6.46
CA VAL A 32 10.12 -7.72 5.15
C VAL A 32 10.42 -6.23 5.22
N LYS A 33 10.94 -5.71 4.10
CA LYS A 33 11.11 -4.28 3.85
C LYS A 33 10.65 -3.98 2.43
N PHE A 34 9.92 -2.89 2.28
CA PHE A 34 9.37 -2.45 0.99
C PHE A 34 10.03 -1.15 0.57
N PHE A 35 10.42 -1.07 -0.69
CA PHE A 35 11.07 0.10 -1.26
C PHE A 35 10.41 0.51 -2.57
N THR A 36 10.09 1.77 -2.71
CA THR A 36 9.92 2.41 -4.02
C THR A 36 11.30 2.74 -4.60
N PRO A 37 11.43 3.17 -5.86
CA PRO A 37 12.71 3.66 -6.38
C PRO A 37 13.29 4.86 -5.62
N LYS A 38 12.49 5.52 -4.76
CA LYS A 38 12.87 6.74 -4.04
C LYS A 38 13.11 6.53 -2.55
N GLU A 39 12.29 5.70 -1.90
CA GLU A 39 12.28 5.58 -0.44
C GLU A 39 11.73 4.25 0.05
N GLU A 40 12.05 3.90 1.30
CA GLU A 40 11.43 2.79 2.02
C GLU A 40 10.00 3.18 2.42
N ILE A 41 9.04 2.25 2.28
CA ILE A 41 7.66 2.40 2.71
C ILE A 41 7.28 1.34 3.73
N ASP A 42 6.33 1.65 4.60
CA ASP A 42 6.01 0.80 5.75
C ASP A 42 5.23 -0.45 5.40
N LEU A 43 4.38 -0.39 4.37
CA LEU A 43 3.50 -1.49 3.97
C LEU A 43 3.16 -1.41 2.48
N CYS A 44 3.06 -2.59 1.85
CA CYS A 44 2.62 -2.72 0.46
C CYS A 44 1.76 -3.97 0.28
N GLY A 45 0.46 -3.79 0.00
CA GLY A 45 -0.52 -4.89 -0.08
C GLY A 45 -0.23 -5.85 -1.21
N HIS A 46 -0.10 -5.37 -2.44
CA HIS A 46 0.13 -6.24 -3.60
C HIS A 46 1.50 -6.95 -3.56
N ALA A 47 2.55 -6.29 -3.05
CA ALA A 47 3.84 -6.93 -2.84
C ALA A 47 3.75 -8.03 -1.76
N THR A 48 2.89 -7.84 -0.74
CA THR A 48 2.62 -8.85 0.30
C THR A 48 1.98 -10.10 -0.29
N ILE A 49 0.98 -9.95 -1.16
CA ILE A 49 0.37 -11.10 -1.85
C ILE A 49 1.40 -11.77 -2.77
N ALA A 50 2.18 -10.99 -3.52
CA ALA A 50 3.18 -11.50 -4.45
C ALA A 50 4.27 -12.33 -3.75
N TYR A 51 4.89 -11.81 -2.68
CA TYR A 51 5.92 -12.58 -2.00
C TYR A 51 5.36 -13.80 -1.27
N SER A 52 4.15 -13.72 -0.72
CA SER A 52 3.52 -14.89 -0.08
C SER A 52 3.32 -16.03 -1.08
N THR A 53 2.90 -15.70 -2.29
CA THR A 53 2.81 -16.65 -3.41
C THR A 53 4.19 -17.21 -3.76
N ALA A 54 5.20 -16.36 -3.90
CA ALA A 54 6.57 -16.78 -4.23
C ALA A 54 7.18 -17.68 -3.15
N LEU A 55 6.94 -17.43 -1.87
CA LEU A 55 7.38 -18.28 -0.76
C LEU A 55 6.79 -19.69 -0.85
N PHE A 56 5.52 -19.79 -1.22
CA PHE A 56 4.82 -21.05 -1.43
C PHE A 56 5.34 -21.79 -2.68
N GLU A 57 5.35 -21.16 -3.83
CA GLU A 57 5.72 -21.78 -5.11
C GLU A 57 7.18 -22.27 -5.14
N ASN A 58 8.08 -21.57 -4.43
CA ASN A 58 9.49 -21.92 -4.36
C ASN A 58 9.85 -22.80 -3.15
N ASN A 59 8.87 -23.24 -2.35
CA ASN A 59 9.05 -24.05 -1.15
C ASN A 59 10.07 -23.45 -0.17
N ILE A 60 10.08 -22.11 -0.03
CA ILE A 60 10.98 -21.40 0.89
C ILE A 60 10.51 -21.56 2.33
N ILE A 61 9.20 -21.69 2.51
CA ILE A 61 8.53 -22.00 3.77
C ILE A 61 7.66 -23.24 3.56
N ASP A 62 7.66 -24.13 4.56
CA ASP A 62 6.83 -25.32 4.54
C ASP A 62 5.39 -24.98 4.93
N PHE A 63 4.51 -24.93 3.95
CA PHE A 63 3.07 -24.75 4.16
C PHE A 63 2.38 -26.11 4.27
N ARG A 64 1.49 -26.23 5.26
CA ARG A 64 0.65 -27.42 5.46
C ARG A 64 -0.67 -27.24 4.76
N GLU A 65 -1.36 -28.34 4.47
CA GLU A 65 -2.73 -28.31 3.98
C GLU A 65 -3.65 -27.58 4.97
N GLY A 66 -4.50 -26.69 4.48
CA GLY A 66 -5.38 -25.84 5.28
C GLY A 66 -4.78 -24.49 5.63
N GLU A 67 -5.12 -23.97 6.81
CA GLU A 67 -4.71 -22.64 7.26
C GLU A 67 -3.26 -22.62 7.77
N ASN A 68 -2.50 -21.66 7.27
CA ASN A 68 -1.14 -21.35 7.70
C ASN A 68 -1.05 -19.89 8.12
N ILE A 69 -0.44 -19.60 9.25
CA ILE A 69 -0.22 -18.23 9.74
C ILE A 69 1.27 -17.93 9.61
N LEU A 70 1.59 -16.99 8.73
CA LEU A 70 2.93 -16.46 8.54
C LEU A 70 3.06 -15.16 9.34
N LYS A 71 3.98 -15.12 10.29
CA LYS A 71 4.31 -13.91 11.06
C LYS A 71 5.26 -13.04 10.27
N VAL A 72 4.84 -11.83 9.97
CA VAL A 72 5.62 -10.91 9.16
C VAL A 72 6.02 -9.70 9.98
N GLU A 73 7.32 -9.56 10.23
CA GLU A 73 7.89 -8.38 10.87
C GLU A 73 8.06 -7.27 9.83
N THR A 74 7.39 -6.14 10.04
CA THR A 74 7.40 -4.94 9.20
C THR A 74 7.82 -3.72 10.03
N ASN A 75 7.97 -2.55 9.40
CA ASN A 75 8.18 -1.28 10.11
C ASN A 75 6.99 -0.89 11.01
N LEU A 76 5.79 -1.42 10.73
CA LEU A 76 4.58 -1.20 11.55
C LEU A 76 4.43 -2.23 12.69
N GLY A 77 5.40 -3.12 12.86
CA GLY A 77 5.36 -4.22 13.81
C GLY A 77 5.09 -5.57 13.14
N GLU A 78 4.69 -6.56 13.93
CA GLU A 78 4.36 -7.90 13.43
C GLU A 78 2.92 -7.92 12.91
N LEU A 79 2.75 -8.20 11.64
CA LEU A 79 1.45 -8.34 10.96
C LEU A 79 1.31 -9.79 10.47
N PRO A 80 0.28 -10.54 10.92
CA PRO A 80 0.07 -11.89 10.43
C PRO A 80 -0.52 -11.90 9.03
N ILE A 81 -0.09 -12.90 8.24
CA ILE A 81 -0.70 -13.23 6.96
C ILE A 81 -1.27 -14.64 7.08
N ILE A 82 -2.52 -14.83 6.71
CA ILE A 82 -3.16 -16.13 6.66
C ILE A 82 -3.12 -16.62 5.22
N ILE A 83 -2.54 -17.80 5.02
CA ILE A 83 -2.42 -18.46 3.72
C ILE A 83 -3.15 -19.81 3.80
N ASN A 84 -4.29 -19.89 3.13
CA ASN A 84 -5.04 -21.14 3.03
C ASN A 84 -4.61 -21.91 1.80
N THR A 85 -4.27 -23.17 2.00
CA THR A 85 -3.82 -24.09 0.94
C THR A 85 -4.73 -25.30 0.83
N LYS A 86 -4.95 -25.75 -0.40
CA LYS A 86 -5.70 -26.95 -0.72
C LYS A 86 -5.16 -27.61 -1.98
N ASP A 87 -5.05 -28.94 -1.96
CA ASP A 87 -4.54 -29.71 -3.09
C ASP A 87 -3.19 -29.20 -3.62
N LYS A 88 -2.29 -28.81 -2.71
CA LYS A 88 -0.99 -28.18 -3.00
C LYS A 88 -1.06 -26.88 -3.79
N LYS A 89 -2.11 -26.11 -3.61
CA LYS A 89 -2.30 -24.78 -4.20
C LYS A 89 -2.75 -23.79 -3.14
N ILE A 90 -2.47 -22.52 -3.36
CA ILE A 90 -3.04 -21.44 -2.56
C ILE A 90 -4.50 -21.25 -2.98
N GLU A 91 -5.43 -21.36 -2.04
CA GLU A 91 -6.84 -20.98 -2.24
C GLU A 91 -7.04 -19.47 -2.04
N ASN A 92 -6.46 -18.93 -0.97
CA ASN A 92 -6.49 -17.50 -0.69
C ASN A 92 -5.32 -17.07 0.20
N ILE A 93 -5.02 -15.78 0.14
CA ILE A 93 -4.08 -15.09 1.02
C ILE A 93 -4.82 -13.91 1.63
N MET A 94 -4.80 -13.83 2.96
CA MET A 94 -5.42 -12.76 3.71
C MET A 94 -4.38 -12.08 4.58
N MET A 95 -4.16 -10.77 4.36
CA MET A 95 -3.25 -9.99 5.18
C MET A 95 -4.03 -9.08 6.13
N TYR A 96 -3.50 -8.93 7.34
CA TYR A 96 -4.00 -7.90 8.25
C TYR A 96 -3.37 -6.57 7.89
N GLN A 97 -4.18 -5.54 7.87
CA GLN A 97 -3.76 -4.15 7.70
C GLN A 97 -3.49 -3.52 9.07
N ALA A 98 -2.79 -2.39 9.09
CA ALA A 98 -2.73 -1.56 10.28
C ALA A 98 -4.15 -1.09 10.68
N SER A 99 -4.36 -0.86 11.97
CA SER A 99 -5.66 -0.38 12.46
C SER A 99 -6.07 0.89 11.72
N PRO A 100 -7.32 0.97 11.21
CA PRO A 100 -7.77 2.11 10.42
C PRO A 100 -7.82 3.38 11.26
N LYS A 101 -7.41 4.50 10.65
CA LYS A 101 -7.53 5.84 11.23
C LYS A 101 -8.13 6.78 10.19
N ILE A 102 -8.85 7.78 10.66
CA ILE A 102 -9.40 8.85 9.81
C ILE A 102 -8.98 10.17 10.44
N ASP A 103 -8.35 11.03 9.63
CA ASP A 103 -8.02 12.40 9.99
C ASP A 103 -8.89 13.36 9.19
N ARG A 104 -9.51 14.31 9.89
CA ARG A 104 -10.34 15.40 9.36
C ARG A 104 -9.74 16.78 9.65
N ASN A 105 -8.62 16.81 10.40
CA ASN A 105 -7.99 18.04 10.87
C ASN A 105 -6.85 18.45 9.94
N PHE A 106 -7.18 18.83 8.72
CA PHE A 106 -6.22 19.37 7.76
C PHE A 106 -6.88 20.49 6.95
N GLU A 107 -6.08 21.41 6.47
CA GLU A 107 -6.55 22.50 5.61
C GLU A 107 -6.52 22.09 4.15
N LEU A 108 -7.66 22.13 3.49
CA LEU A 108 -7.80 21.85 2.06
C LEU A 108 -8.86 22.75 1.45
N LYS A 109 -8.47 23.55 0.45
CA LYS A 109 -9.40 24.35 -0.34
C LYS A 109 -9.93 23.50 -1.49
N LYS A 110 -11.24 23.21 -1.50
CA LYS A 110 -11.90 22.43 -2.56
C LYS A 110 -11.65 22.98 -3.96
N GLU A 111 -11.56 24.30 -4.08
CA GLU A 111 -11.29 24.99 -5.35
C GLU A 111 -9.89 24.64 -5.91
N ASN A 112 -8.90 24.52 -5.04
CA ASN A 112 -7.55 24.10 -5.43
C ASN A 112 -7.53 22.64 -5.85
N LEU A 113 -8.17 21.78 -5.07
CA LEU A 113 -8.28 20.36 -5.40
C LEU A 113 -9.02 20.13 -6.72
N ALA A 114 -10.13 20.84 -6.95
CA ALA A 114 -10.88 20.78 -8.19
C ALA A 114 -10.02 21.14 -9.41
N LYS A 115 -9.21 22.19 -9.30
CA LYS A 115 -8.24 22.57 -10.36
C LYS A 115 -7.22 21.47 -10.63
N LEU A 116 -6.64 20.85 -9.60
CA LEU A 116 -5.66 19.77 -9.75
C LEU A 116 -6.25 18.53 -10.41
N LEU A 117 -7.54 18.27 -10.21
CA LEU A 117 -8.26 17.16 -10.81
C LEU A 117 -8.94 17.49 -12.15
N ASN A 118 -8.89 18.76 -12.60
CA ASN A 118 -9.62 19.27 -13.77
C ASN A 118 -11.12 18.97 -13.74
N ILE A 119 -11.73 19.23 -12.59
CA ILE A 119 -13.19 19.10 -12.35
C ILE A 119 -13.75 20.41 -11.74
N ASN A 120 -15.06 20.48 -11.58
CA ASN A 120 -15.70 21.57 -10.86
C ASN A 120 -15.84 21.26 -9.37
N THR A 121 -15.92 22.28 -8.52
CA THR A 121 -16.18 22.10 -7.09
C THR A 121 -17.50 21.38 -6.81
N ASP A 122 -18.50 21.55 -7.67
CA ASP A 122 -19.79 20.89 -7.58
C ASP A 122 -19.74 19.40 -7.93
N ASP A 123 -18.63 18.90 -8.46
CA ASP A 123 -18.43 17.50 -8.82
C ASP A 123 -18.07 16.61 -7.62
N PHE A 124 -17.65 17.20 -6.51
CA PHE A 124 -17.45 16.48 -5.28
C PHE A 124 -18.79 15.99 -4.69
N ASN A 125 -18.75 14.84 -4.04
CA ASN A 125 -19.92 14.29 -3.37
C ASN A 125 -20.16 15.05 -2.05
N GLU A 126 -21.30 15.73 -1.92
CA GLU A 126 -21.63 16.54 -0.74
C GLU A 126 -22.03 15.69 0.49
N LYS A 127 -22.39 14.42 0.28
CA LYS A 127 -22.82 13.51 1.35
C LYS A 127 -21.67 12.80 2.04
N ILE A 128 -20.49 12.79 1.43
CA ILE A 128 -19.31 12.10 1.94
C ILE A 128 -18.18 13.13 2.03
N GLU A 129 -17.54 13.19 3.18
CA GLU A 129 -16.45 14.14 3.43
C GLU A 129 -15.16 13.72 2.71
N ILE A 130 -14.35 14.71 2.32
CA ILE A 130 -12.96 14.49 1.95
C ILE A 130 -12.19 14.30 3.25
N VAL A 131 -11.48 13.18 3.39
CA VAL A 131 -10.74 12.82 4.61
C VAL A 131 -9.40 12.20 4.25
N LYS A 132 -8.44 12.29 5.17
CA LYS A 132 -7.28 11.39 5.10
C LYS A 132 -7.65 10.08 5.80
N ALA A 133 -7.37 8.97 5.16
CA ALA A 133 -7.59 7.63 5.69
C ALA A 133 -6.27 6.86 5.75
N TYR A 134 -6.14 5.99 6.75
CA TYR A 134 -4.93 5.20 7.00
C TYR A 134 -5.28 3.75 7.30
N THR A 135 -4.57 2.84 6.64
CA THR A 135 -4.56 1.40 6.96
C THR A 135 -3.15 0.81 6.81
N GLY A 136 -2.13 1.65 6.91
CA GLY A 136 -0.72 1.34 6.71
C GLY A 136 0.02 2.47 6.02
N VAL A 137 -0.68 3.21 5.17
CA VAL A 137 -0.26 4.47 4.56
C VAL A 137 -1.40 5.48 4.66
N TRP A 138 -1.09 6.77 4.59
CA TRP A 138 -2.08 7.83 4.53
C TRP A 138 -2.44 8.13 3.09
N ASP A 139 -3.75 8.11 2.78
CA ASP A 139 -4.31 8.47 1.49
C ASP A 139 -5.35 9.57 1.66
N LEU A 140 -5.45 10.49 0.69
CA LEU A 140 -6.54 11.46 0.64
C LEU A 140 -7.74 10.87 -0.10
N MET A 141 -8.80 10.59 0.61
CA MET A 141 -10.04 10.04 0.05
C MET A 141 -10.91 11.17 -0.50
N ILE A 142 -11.11 11.18 -1.80
CA ILE A 142 -11.83 12.23 -2.53
C ILE A 142 -13.10 11.65 -3.16
N PRO A 143 -14.25 11.76 -2.50
CA PRO A 143 -15.50 11.25 -3.05
C PRO A 143 -16.03 12.17 -4.15
N VAL A 144 -16.28 11.62 -5.33
CA VAL A 144 -16.87 12.30 -6.47
C VAL A 144 -18.29 11.81 -6.74
N LYS A 145 -19.10 12.55 -7.51
CA LYS A 145 -20.53 12.28 -7.70
C LYS A 145 -20.84 11.05 -8.53
N SER A 146 -19.97 10.67 -9.47
CA SER A 146 -20.23 9.52 -10.34
C SER A 146 -18.97 8.79 -10.81
N ARG A 147 -19.14 7.57 -11.29
CA ARG A 147 -18.09 6.77 -11.89
C ARG A 147 -17.61 7.35 -13.23
N GLU A 148 -18.53 7.90 -14.00
CA GLU A 148 -18.25 8.56 -15.29
C GLU A 148 -17.32 9.74 -15.06
N LEU A 149 -17.62 10.56 -14.05
CA LEU A 149 -16.78 11.68 -13.64
C LEU A 149 -15.39 11.18 -13.19
N LEU A 150 -15.32 10.16 -12.33
CA LEU A 150 -14.05 9.58 -11.88
C LEU A 150 -13.17 9.16 -13.06
N ASN A 151 -13.77 8.54 -14.07
CA ASN A 151 -13.06 8.09 -15.27
C ASN A 151 -12.63 9.24 -16.21
N SER A 152 -13.19 10.44 -16.04
CA SER A 152 -12.87 11.62 -16.84
C SER A 152 -11.83 12.55 -16.18
N ILE A 153 -11.46 12.28 -14.93
CA ILE A 153 -10.47 13.07 -14.21
C ILE A 153 -9.14 13.06 -14.97
N ASN A 154 -8.61 14.27 -15.19
CA ASN A 154 -7.27 14.46 -15.77
C ASN A 154 -6.41 15.24 -14.78
N ILE A 155 -5.47 14.55 -14.17
CA ILE A 155 -4.71 15.01 -13.02
C ILE A 155 -3.55 15.93 -13.43
N ASP A 156 -3.42 17.08 -12.78
CA ASP A 156 -2.17 17.83 -12.73
C ASP A 156 -1.18 17.11 -11.79
N ILE A 157 -0.31 16.29 -12.37
CA ILE A 157 0.60 15.41 -11.62
C ILE A 157 1.55 16.20 -10.72
N GLU A 158 2.08 17.34 -11.18
CA GLU A 158 3.04 18.10 -10.36
C GLU A 158 2.33 18.80 -9.20
N GLY A 159 1.16 19.39 -9.44
CA GLY A 159 0.35 19.99 -8.39
C GLY A 159 -0.14 18.95 -7.36
N VAL A 160 -0.50 17.75 -7.81
CA VAL A 160 -0.87 16.64 -6.90
C VAL A 160 0.31 16.19 -6.05
N LYS A 161 1.53 16.10 -6.60
CA LYS A 161 2.73 15.79 -5.81
C LYS A 161 3.02 16.82 -4.72
N GLU A 162 2.81 18.10 -5.01
CA GLU A 162 2.97 19.18 -4.03
C GLU A 162 1.92 19.06 -2.92
N LEU A 163 0.66 18.86 -3.28
CA LEU A 163 -0.44 18.67 -2.32
C LEU A 163 -0.21 17.43 -1.45
N SER A 164 0.25 16.31 -2.04
CA SER A 164 0.54 15.08 -1.29
C SER A 164 1.62 15.30 -0.22
N LYS A 165 2.66 16.09 -0.53
CA LYS A 165 3.70 16.45 0.46
C LYS A 165 3.14 17.35 1.55
N GLU A 166 2.34 18.37 1.19
CA GLU A 166 1.72 19.29 2.14
C GLU A 166 0.81 18.56 3.13
N LEU A 167 0.02 17.62 2.64
CA LEU A 167 -0.92 16.83 3.45
C LEU A 167 -0.29 15.59 4.10
N GLU A 168 0.97 15.28 3.80
CA GLU A 168 1.65 14.07 4.27
C GLU A 168 0.88 12.78 3.91
N VAL A 169 0.44 12.67 2.64
CA VAL A 169 -0.24 11.50 2.09
C VAL A 169 0.57 10.89 0.95
N ILE A 170 0.39 9.59 0.74
CA ILE A 170 1.10 8.84 -0.32
C ILE A 170 0.33 8.94 -1.64
N SER A 171 -1.01 8.94 -1.59
CA SER A 171 -1.86 8.98 -2.77
C SER A 171 -3.15 9.80 -2.56
N LEU A 172 -3.83 10.07 -3.68
CA LEU A 172 -5.16 10.69 -3.76
C LEU A 172 -6.10 9.74 -4.49
#